data_aa394ee9d377de09cc4d0445dfb63a06
#
_entry.id   aa394ee9d377de09cc4d0445dfb63a06
#
_cell.length_a   1.000
_cell.length_b   1.000
_cell.length_c   1.000
_cell.angle_alpha   90.00
_cell.angle_beta   90.00
_cell.angle_gamma   90.00
#
_symmetry.space_group_name_H-M   'P 1'
#
loop_
_entity.id
_entity.type
_entity.pdbx_description
1 polymer ?
#
loop_
_entity_poly.entity_id
_entity_poly.type
_entity_poly.pdbx_seq_one_letter_code
_entity_poly.pdbx_strand_id
1 'polypeptide(L)'
;MLLAFESSCDETSVAVVSEGVVRSNVVATQIRMHAEYGGVVPELAVREHLRNLIPVTREALRLAGVDTASLRAIGATRGPGLPAALSVGYAAAQGFCAATGLPLFGVNHHEAHLYSPWIRGTPPVAEWAQFRPNVSLIVSGGHTLLVHVAAPGRHTVLGGTLDDAAGECFDKLAKLMGLPYPGGPVLDRLAEEGNPAAHAFPRPLIHEAHDDFSFSGLKTSVRYFLERRPGLANDPAELRNLCASIRAAVVDTLVGKTLKAARRLGVDCVTASGGVTCNRALRRDLATQCAHAGLELRLAEPQFCTDNAGMVGVVAERQWLAGQAPDRTDLEVSPGWSLEG
;
A
#
# COMPACT_ATOMS: atom_id res chain seq x y z
N MET A 1 15.57 12.67 -16.30
CA MET A 1 15.48 11.72 -15.17
C MET A 1 14.89 12.43 -13.97
N LEU A 2 14.14 11.74 -13.17
CA LEU A 2 13.49 12.24 -11.97
C LEU A 2 13.98 11.45 -10.76
N LEU A 3 14.29 12.12 -9.65
CA LEU A 3 14.58 11.51 -8.35
C LEU A 3 13.33 11.60 -7.48
N ALA A 4 12.89 10.49 -6.89
CA ALA A 4 11.69 10.43 -6.07
C ALA A 4 12.00 9.97 -4.64
N PHE A 5 11.24 10.52 -3.68
CA PHE A 5 11.33 10.21 -2.25
C PHE A 5 9.99 9.72 -1.71
N GLU A 6 10.06 8.67 -0.88
CA GLU A 6 8.93 8.13 -0.12
C GLU A 6 9.34 7.93 1.34
N SER A 7 8.54 8.49 2.27
CA SER A 7 8.76 8.35 3.71
C SER A 7 7.45 8.51 4.51
N SER A 8 6.32 8.10 3.93
CA SER A 8 4.99 8.36 4.52
C SER A 8 4.71 7.59 5.81
N CYS A 9 5.39 6.45 6.05
CA CYS A 9 5.16 5.59 7.23
C CYS A 9 6.46 5.06 7.83
N ASP A 10 6.85 3.83 7.53
CA ASP A 10 8.03 3.14 8.11
C ASP A 10 9.00 2.60 7.06
N GLU A 11 8.84 2.99 5.79
CA GLU A 11 9.80 2.77 4.71
C GLU A 11 10.47 4.07 4.30
N THR A 12 11.82 4.10 4.31
CA THR A 12 12.60 5.16 3.65
C THR A 12 12.94 4.67 2.25
N SER A 13 12.39 5.30 1.22
CA SER A 13 12.67 4.87 -0.15
C SER A 13 13.08 6.04 -1.04
N VAL A 14 14.01 5.75 -1.98
CA VAL A 14 14.42 6.66 -3.04
C VAL A 14 14.51 5.90 -4.35
N ALA A 15 14.01 6.50 -5.43
CA ALA A 15 14.04 5.91 -6.76
C ALA A 15 14.50 6.92 -7.81
N VAL A 16 15.07 6.40 -8.89
CA VAL A 16 15.32 7.16 -10.13
C VAL A 16 14.41 6.63 -11.21
N VAL A 17 13.65 7.54 -11.84
CA VAL A 17 12.73 7.22 -12.93
C VAL A 17 13.10 8.02 -14.16
N SER A 18 12.98 7.41 -15.34
CA SER A 18 13.22 8.06 -16.62
C SER A 18 12.40 7.40 -17.73
N GLU A 19 11.59 8.18 -18.42
CA GLU A 19 10.76 7.71 -19.56
C GLU A 19 9.83 6.54 -19.17
N GLY A 20 9.24 6.63 -17.99
CA GLY A 20 8.39 5.58 -17.42
C GLY A 20 9.14 4.38 -16.86
N VAL A 21 10.45 4.30 -17.01
CA VAL A 21 11.30 3.20 -16.51
C VAL A 21 11.77 3.51 -15.11
N VAL A 22 11.53 2.62 -14.15
CA VAL A 22 12.12 2.66 -12.82
C VAL A 22 13.55 2.14 -12.91
N ARG A 23 14.53 3.06 -12.97
CA ARG A 23 15.97 2.75 -13.12
C ARG A 23 16.57 2.18 -11.84
N SER A 24 16.08 2.67 -10.69
CA SER A 24 16.41 2.15 -9.38
C SER A 24 15.25 2.40 -8.42
N ASN A 25 15.09 1.54 -7.43
CA ASN A 25 14.12 1.67 -6.34
C ASN A 25 14.73 1.03 -5.09
N VAL A 26 15.25 1.85 -4.20
CA VAL A 26 15.92 1.42 -2.97
C VAL A 26 14.99 1.67 -1.79
N VAL A 27 14.75 0.63 -1.00
CA VAL A 27 13.86 0.67 0.16
C VAL A 27 14.61 0.22 1.40
N ALA A 28 14.61 1.04 2.44
CA ALA A 28 15.06 0.71 3.78
C ALA A 28 13.85 0.61 4.71
N THR A 29 13.43 -0.61 5.04
CA THR A 29 12.30 -0.88 5.92
C THR A 29 12.71 -0.86 7.39
N GLN A 30 11.82 -0.37 8.24
CA GLN A 30 11.99 -0.26 9.68
C GLN A 30 11.24 -1.38 10.45
N ILE A 31 10.66 -2.36 9.75
CA ILE A 31 9.83 -3.44 10.33
C ILE A 31 10.50 -4.11 11.53
N ARG A 32 11.81 -4.41 11.43
CA ARG A 32 12.54 -5.10 12.53
C ARG A 32 12.57 -4.28 13.81
N MET A 33 12.76 -2.98 13.71
CA MET A 33 12.79 -2.08 14.86
C MET A 33 11.40 -1.97 15.49
N HIS A 34 10.38 -1.79 14.67
CA HIS A 34 8.99 -1.67 15.14
C HIS A 34 8.42 -2.98 15.70
N ALA A 35 8.98 -4.13 15.30
CA ALA A 35 8.59 -5.44 15.83
C ALA A 35 8.78 -5.54 17.36
N GLU A 36 9.81 -4.90 17.92
CA GLU A 36 10.06 -4.87 19.36
C GLU A 36 8.94 -4.16 20.14
N TYR A 37 8.22 -3.25 19.49
CA TYR A 37 7.11 -2.48 20.09
C TYR A 37 5.74 -3.02 19.71
N GLY A 38 5.69 -3.97 18.78
CA GLY A 38 4.44 -4.57 18.31
C GLY A 38 3.59 -3.66 17.41
N GLY A 39 4.23 -2.70 16.73
CA GLY A 39 3.62 -1.74 15.80
C GLY A 39 4.49 -0.52 15.57
N VAL A 40 4.14 0.31 14.60
CA VAL A 40 4.89 1.52 14.24
C VAL A 40 4.88 2.54 15.38
N VAL A 41 6.07 3.01 15.76
CA VAL A 41 6.29 4.09 16.75
C VAL A 41 6.74 5.34 15.99
N PRO A 42 5.90 6.38 15.85
CA PRO A 42 6.17 7.51 14.95
C PRO A 42 7.49 8.25 15.22
N GLU A 43 7.85 8.45 16.50
CA GLU A 43 9.09 9.15 16.86
C GLU A 43 10.34 8.36 16.48
N LEU A 44 10.28 7.03 16.54
CA LEU A 44 11.37 6.17 16.09
C LEU A 44 11.45 6.16 14.58
N ALA A 45 10.30 6.12 13.88
CA ALA A 45 10.25 6.15 12.44
C ALA A 45 10.98 7.38 11.88
N VAL A 46 10.73 8.58 12.43
CA VAL A 46 11.39 9.82 12.03
C VAL A 46 12.93 9.72 12.14
N ARG A 47 13.42 9.19 13.26
CA ARG A 47 14.88 9.05 13.48
C ARG A 47 15.52 8.11 12.46
N GLU A 48 14.85 7.02 12.14
CA GLU A 48 15.33 6.07 11.14
C GLU A 48 15.27 6.64 9.72
N HIS A 49 14.22 7.40 9.37
CA HIS A 49 14.19 8.13 8.11
C HIS A 49 15.39 9.06 7.95
N LEU A 50 15.71 9.87 8.98
CA LEU A 50 16.87 10.76 8.96
C LEU A 50 18.19 10.02 8.79
N ARG A 51 18.34 8.82 9.39
CA ARG A 51 19.55 7.99 9.26
C ARG A 51 19.68 7.38 7.87
N ASN A 52 18.56 6.90 7.32
CA ASN A 52 18.54 6.12 6.09
C ASN A 52 18.52 6.98 4.83
N LEU A 53 18.02 8.21 4.91
CA LEU A 53 17.75 9.05 3.74
C LEU A 53 18.97 9.25 2.84
N ILE A 54 20.10 9.68 3.40
CA ILE A 54 21.33 9.92 2.62
C ILE A 54 21.92 8.63 2.06
N PRO A 55 22.10 7.54 2.83
CA PRO A 55 22.55 6.26 2.30
C PRO A 55 21.68 5.73 1.16
N VAL A 56 20.35 5.75 1.35
CA VAL A 56 19.38 5.27 0.37
C VAL A 56 19.43 6.12 -0.91
N THR A 57 19.54 7.45 -0.77
CA THR A 57 19.66 8.36 -1.93
C THR A 57 20.93 8.07 -2.73
N ARG A 58 22.07 7.91 -2.06
CA ARG A 58 23.35 7.59 -2.74
C ARG A 58 23.27 6.26 -3.46
N GLU A 59 22.66 5.26 -2.84
CA GLU A 59 22.52 3.93 -3.43
C GLU A 59 21.57 3.95 -4.62
N ALA A 60 20.46 4.69 -4.56
CA ALA A 60 19.53 4.83 -5.68
C ALA A 60 20.20 5.46 -6.91
N LEU A 61 20.96 6.53 -6.72
CA LEU A 61 21.74 7.18 -7.80
C LEU A 61 22.82 6.24 -8.36
N ARG A 62 23.54 5.54 -7.49
CA ARG A 62 24.58 4.58 -7.88
C ARG A 62 24.01 3.43 -8.72
N LEU A 63 22.89 2.83 -8.30
CA LEU A 63 22.23 1.73 -9.03
C LEU A 63 21.68 2.19 -10.38
N ALA A 64 21.18 3.43 -10.45
CA ALA A 64 20.72 4.01 -11.70
C ALA A 64 21.89 4.41 -12.62
N GLY A 65 23.14 4.44 -12.13
CA GLY A 65 24.30 4.87 -12.89
C GLY A 65 24.30 6.36 -13.25
N VAL A 66 23.73 7.21 -12.39
CA VAL A 66 23.55 8.63 -12.64
C VAL A 66 24.10 9.51 -11.51
N ASP A 67 24.47 10.73 -11.86
CA ASP A 67 24.80 11.79 -10.93
C ASP A 67 23.63 12.81 -10.78
N THR A 68 23.75 13.70 -9.83
CA THR A 68 22.74 14.74 -9.58
C THR A 68 22.61 15.74 -10.72
N ALA A 69 23.63 15.94 -11.56
CA ALA A 69 23.60 16.82 -12.72
C ALA A 69 22.69 16.29 -13.83
N SER A 70 22.45 14.99 -13.88
CA SER A 70 21.57 14.31 -14.83
C SER A 70 20.09 14.45 -14.49
N LEU A 71 19.76 14.87 -13.28
CA LEU A 71 18.36 15.05 -12.83
C LEU A 71 17.72 16.27 -13.50
N ARG A 72 16.40 16.22 -13.69
CA ARG A 72 15.59 17.27 -14.31
C ARG A 72 14.35 17.63 -13.51
N ALA A 73 13.93 16.79 -12.57
CA ALA A 73 12.81 17.02 -11.68
C ALA A 73 12.97 16.20 -10.41
N ILE A 74 12.27 16.60 -9.36
CA ILE A 74 12.20 15.91 -8.08
C ILE A 74 10.74 15.57 -7.79
N GLY A 75 10.47 14.35 -7.33
CA GLY A 75 9.17 13.90 -6.82
C GLY A 75 9.26 13.57 -5.35
N ALA A 76 8.19 13.78 -4.59
CA ALA A 76 8.15 13.32 -3.21
C ALA A 76 6.70 13.11 -2.74
N THR A 77 6.48 12.13 -1.90
CA THR A 77 5.21 11.97 -1.22
C THR A 77 4.98 13.14 -0.27
N ARG A 78 3.89 13.90 -0.53
CA ARG A 78 3.47 15.02 0.31
C ARG A 78 2.40 14.62 1.33
N GLY A 79 1.70 13.52 1.08
CA GLY A 79 0.64 12.96 1.91
C GLY A 79 -0.24 11.99 1.14
N PRO A 80 -1.19 11.30 1.82
CA PRO A 80 -1.29 11.22 3.28
C PRO A 80 -0.17 10.39 3.91
N GLY A 81 -0.08 10.45 5.27
CA GLY A 81 0.89 9.67 6.03
C GLY A 81 1.18 10.26 7.40
N LEU A 82 2.15 9.70 8.10
CA LEU A 82 2.60 10.20 9.40
C LEU A 82 3.27 11.57 9.23
N PRO A 83 2.79 12.64 9.91
CA PRO A 83 3.23 14.02 9.64
C PRO A 83 4.74 14.21 9.69
N ALA A 84 5.38 13.72 10.75
CA ALA A 84 6.80 13.90 10.96
C ALA A 84 7.65 13.03 10.02
N ALA A 85 7.18 11.84 9.64
CA ALA A 85 7.83 10.96 8.67
C ALA A 85 7.78 11.57 7.26
N LEU A 86 6.61 12.02 6.80
CA LEU A 86 6.43 12.76 5.54
C LEU A 86 7.40 13.95 5.44
N SER A 87 7.53 14.71 6.55
CA SER A 87 8.39 15.91 6.58
C SER A 87 9.86 15.58 6.27
N VAL A 88 10.36 14.40 6.59
CA VAL A 88 11.75 14.04 6.31
C VAL A 88 12.02 13.92 4.80
N GLY A 89 11.21 13.11 4.09
CA GLY A 89 11.39 12.93 2.65
C GLY A 89 11.04 14.18 1.85
N TYR A 90 9.98 14.88 2.24
CA TYR A 90 9.55 16.09 1.55
C TYR A 90 10.54 17.25 1.74
N ALA A 91 11.08 17.46 2.96
CA ALA A 91 12.11 18.47 3.19
C ALA A 91 13.41 18.14 2.45
N ALA A 92 13.76 16.88 2.31
CA ALA A 92 14.90 16.50 1.47
C ALA A 92 14.68 16.87 0.01
N ALA A 93 13.49 16.59 -0.53
CA ALA A 93 13.12 16.99 -1.89
C ALA A 93 13.17 18.52 -2.07
N GLN A 94 12.63 19.29 -1.12
CA GLN A 94 12.72 20.75 -1.10
C GLN A 94 14.18 21.24 -1.06
N GLY A 95 15.02 20.61 -0.25
CA GLY A 95 16.46 20.91 -0.17
C GLY A 95 17.18 20.67 -1.50
N PHE A 96 16.87 19.58 -2.20
CA PHE A 96 17.37 19.31 -3.55
C PHE A 96 16.95 20.38 -4.55
N CYS A 97 15.67 20.76 -4.53
CA CYS A 97 15.15 21.81 -5.40
C CYS A 97 15.80 23.17 -5.12
N ALA A 98 15.97 23.53 -3.86
CA ALA A 98 16.65 24.79 -3.46
C ALA A 98 18.12 24.83 -3.92
N ALA A 99 18.82 23.68 -3.86
CA ALA A 99 20.22 23.58 -4.27
C ALA A 99 20.44 23.53 -5.78
N THR A 100 19.46 23.00 -6.54
CA THR A 100 19.62 22.69 -7.98
C THR A 100 18.75 23.54 -8.90
N GLY A 101 17.73 24.21 -8.37
CA GLY A 101 16.73 24.91 -9.16
C GLY A 101 15.73 24.00 -9.90
N LEU A 102 15.74 22.68 -9.61
CA LEU A 102 14.84 21.73 -10.25
C LEU A 102 13.40 21.86 -9.75
N PRO A 103 12.39 21.56 -10.59
CA PRO A 103 10.98 21.57 -10.18
C PRO A 103 10.67 20.41 -9.24
N LEU A 104 9.78 20.68 -8.26
CA LEU A 104 9.27 19.73 -7.28
C LEU A 104 7.84 19.31 -7.65
N PHE A 105 7.55 18.01 -7.57
CA PHE A 105 6.21 17.46 -7.73
C PHE A 105 5.83 16.64 -6.49
N GLY A 106 4.87 17.19 -5.73
CA GLY A 106 4.27 16.49 -4.59
C GLY A 106 3.28 15.43 -5.09
N VAL A 107 3.40 14.23 -4.57
CA VAL A 107 2.58 13.09 -4.97
C VAL A 107 1.68 12.67 -3.81
N ASN A 108 0.42 12.37 -4.12
CA ASN A 108 -0.47 11.72 -3.17
C ASN A 108 -0.08 10.23 -3.07
N HIS A 109 0.19 9.77 -1.86
CA HIS A 109 0.63 8.40 -1.57
C HIS A 109 -0.36 7.34 -2.08
N HIS A 110 -1.66 7.56 -1.90
CA HIS A 110 -2.68 6.64 -2.40
C HIS A 110 -2.74 6.65 -3.93
N GLU A 111 -2.54 7.82 -4.56
CA GLU A 111 -2.46 7.89 -6.02
C GLU A 111 -1.28 7.08 -6.54
N ALA A 112 -0.12 7.11 -5.88
CA ALA A 112 1.01 6.27 -6.24
C ALA A 112 0.65 4.76 -6.17
N HIS A 113 -0.10 4.35 -5.16
CA HIS A 113 -0.60 2.98 -5.05
C HIS A 113 -1.61 2.61 -6.16
N LEU A 114 -2.44 3.54 -6.66
CA LEU A 114 -3.37 3.26 -7.79
C LEU A 114 -2.61 2.85 -9.05
N TYR A 115 -1.40 3.39 -9.24
CA TYR A 115 -0.63 3.14 -10.45
C TYR A 115 0.46 2.08 -10.30
N SER A 116 0.79 1.64 -9.10
CA SER A 116 1.77 0.57 -8.89
C SER A 116 1.45 -0.74 -9.63
N PRO A 117 0.17 -1.17 -9.85
CA PRO A 117 -0.16 -2.35 -10.65
C PRO A 117 0.17 -2.21 -12.15
N TRP A 118 0.45 -0.99 -12.60
CA TRP A 118 0.81 -0.67 -13.99
C TRP A 118 2.32 -0.60 -14.21
N ILE A 119 3.14 -0.80 -13.16
CA ILE A 119 4.60 -0.85 -13.24
C ILE A 119 5.02 -2.32 -13.35
N ARG A 120 5.56 -2.73 -14.50
CA ARG A 120 5.82 -4.14 -14.79
C ARG A 120 7.12 -4.37 -15.55
N GLY A 121 7.60 -5.60 -15.43
CA GLY A 121 8.70 -6.13 -16.23
C GLY A 121 10.09 -5.91 -15.65
N THR A 122 11.09 -6.23 -16.47
CA THR A 122 12.50 -6.10 -16.10
C THR A 122 13.27 -5.51 -17.29
N PRO A 123 13.71 -4.23 -17.22
CA PRO A 123 13.47 -3.29 -16.12
C PRO A 123 11.98 -2.95 -15.95
N PRO A 124 11.55 -2.52 -14.74
CA PRO A 124 10.16 -2.16 -14.52
C PRO A 124 9.79 -0.89 -15.30
N VAL A 125 8.67 -0.96 -16.03
CA VAL A 125 8.19 0.14 -16.89
C VAL A 125 6.72 0.43 -16.55
N ALA A 126 6.37 1.71 -16.49
CA ALA A 126 4.99 2.14 -16.35
C ALA A 126 4.23 1.97 -17.68
N GLU A 127 3.30 1.02 -17.73
CA GLU A 127 2.53 0.64 -18.92
C GLU A 127 1.35 1.58 -19.19
N TRP A 128 1.58 2.90 -19.25
CA TRP A 128 0.51 3.89 -19.46
C TRP A 128 -0.33 3.68 -20.72
N ALA A 129 0.26 3.13 -21.79
CA ALA A 129 -0.45 2.83 -23.03
C ALA A 129 -1.47 1.68 -22.88
N GLN A 130 -1.30 0.84 -21.86
CA GLN A 130 -2.20 -0.28 -21.54
C GLN A 130 -3.24 0.09 -20.49
N PHE A 131 -3.19 1.32 -19.97
CA PHE A 131 -4.12 1.76 -18.93
C PHE A 131 -5.58 1.64 -19.39
N ARG A 132 -6.44 1.15 -18.51
CA ARG A 132 -7.89 1.04 -18.68
C ARG A 132 -8.62 1.54 -17.46
N PRO A 133 -9.86 2.04 -17.62
CA PRO A 133 -10.75 2.27 -16.48
C PRO A 133 -10.85 1.02 -15.60
N ASN A 134 -10.72 1.18 -14.31
CA ASN A 134 -10.67 0.05 -13.39
C ASN A 134 -11.26 0.38 -12.01
N VAL A 135 -11.55 -0.66 -11.26
CA VAL A 135 -11.75 -0.58 -9.81
C VAL A 135 -10.46 -1.01 -9.14
N SER A 136 -9.87 -0.13 -8.36
CA SER A 136 -8.61 -0.34 -7.64
C SER A 136 -8.88 -0.60 -6.15
N LEU A 137 -8.33 -1.68 -5.63
CA LEU A 137 -8.30 -1.99 -4.20
C LEU A 137 -6.92 -1.61 -3.65
N ILE A 138 -6.84 -0.59 -2.80
CA ILE A 138 -5.64 -0.28 -2.02
C ILE A 138 -5.81 -0.87 -0.64
N VAL A 139 -4.93 -1.79 -0.26
CA VAL A 139 -5.04 -2.48 1.03
C VAL A 139 -3.67 -2.65 1.69
N SER A 140 -3.45 -1.93 2.80
CA SER A 140 -2.18 -1.87 3.52
C SER A 140 -2.38 -2.01 5.04
N GLY A 141 -1.33 -1.77 5.82
CA GLY A 141 -1.39 -1.70 7.26
C GLY A 141 -2.30 -0.58 7.77
N GLY A 142 -2.25 0.59 7.14
CA GLY A 142 -3.00 1.78 7.55
C GLY A 142 -4.24 2.10 6.71
N HIS A 143 -4.38 1.52 5.52
CA HIS A 143 -5.43 1.92 4.58
C HIS A 143 -6.18 0.72 3.98
N THR A 144 -7.48 0.91 3.80
CA THR A 144 -8.32 0.01 2.98
C THR A 144 -9.28 0.90 2.21
N LEU A 145 -9.02 1.04 0.90
CA LEU A 145 -9.76 1.92 0.00
C LEU A 145 -10.19 1.17 -1.25
N LEU A 146 -11.36 1.49 -1.73
CA LEU A 146 -11.86 1.06 -3.04
C LEU A 146 -12.07 2.31 -3.90
N VAL A 147 -11.43 2.34 -5.06
CA VAL A 147 -11.36 3.54 -5.91
C VAL A 147 -11.74 3.20 -7.34
N HIS A 148 -12.60 3.97 -7.95
CA HIS A 148 -12.81 3.95 -9.40
C HIS A 148 -11.80 4.86 -10.08
N VAL A 149 -10.99 4.32 -10.96
CA VAL A 149 -10.00 5.08 -11.74
C VAL A 149 -10.46 5.10 -13.20
N ALA A 150 -11.12 6.20 -13.59
CA ALA A 150 -11.66 6.36 -14.94
C ALA A 150 -10.59 6.69 -15.98
N ALA A 151 -9.55 7.39 -15.58
CA ALA A 151 -8.36 7.71 -16.37
C ALA A 151 -7.23 8.11 -15.41
N PRO A 152 -5.96 8.11 -15.86
CA PRO A 152 -4.88 8.63 -15.04
C PRO A 152 -5.13 10.07 -14.58
N GLY A 153 -5.07 10.32 -13.27
CA GLY A 153 -5.44 11.59 -12.63
C GLY A 153 -6.96 11.84 -12.48
N ARG A 154 -7.81 10.87 -12.86
CA ARG A 154 -9.28 10.96 -12.70
C ARG A 154 -9.79 9.75 -11.94
N HIS A 155 -9.96 9.91 -10.67
CA HIS A 155 -10.39 8.84 -9.76
C HIS A 155 -11.47 9.35 -8.80
N THR A 156 -12.25 8.41 -8.29
CA THR A 156 -13.33 8.65 -7.31
C THR A 156 -13.25 7.56 -6.26
N VAL A 157 -13.21 7.94 -5.00
CA VAL A 157 -13.26 7.00 -3.87
C VAL A 157 -14.67 6.44 -3.77
N LEU A 158 -14.80 5.12 -3.87
CA LEU A 158 -16.08 4.42 -3.76
C LEU A 158 -16.43 4.09 -2.32
N GLY A 159 -15.40 3.80 -1.52
CA GLY A 159 -15.51 3.50 -0.11
C GLY A 159 -14.15 3.28 0.53
N GLY A 160 -14.14 3.33 1.84
CA GLY A 160 -12.94 3.11 2.67
C GLY A 160 -13.28 2.36 3.94
N THR A 161 -12.27 2.06 4.75
CA THR A 161 -12.55 1.49 6.06
C THR A 161 -13.13 2.54 7.00
N LEU A 162 -14.18 2.16 7.73
CA LEU A 162 -14.83 3.01 8.75
C LEU A 162 -14.14 2.88 10.13
N ASP A 163 -13.23 1.90 10.26
CA ASP A 163 -12.54 1.60 11.51
C ASP A 163 -11.12 1.05 11.23
N ASP A 164 -10.76 -0.13 11.72
CA ASP A 164 -9.44 -0.73 11.47
C ASP A 164 -9.24 -0.98 9.97
N ALA A 165 -8.05 -0.71 9.43
CA ALA A 165 -7.66 -1.19 8.11
C ALA A 165 -7.47 -2.72 8.12
N ALA A 166 -7.53 -3.36 6.94
CA ALA A 166 -7.41 -4.82 6.85
C ALA A 166 -6.08 -5.34 7.39
N GLY A 167 -4.97 -4.65 7.11
CA GLY A 167 -3.65 -5.03 7.63
C GLY A 167 -3.55 -4.82 9.13
N GLU A 168 -4.05 -3.70 9.64
CA GLU A 168 -4.15 -3.42 11.08
C GLU A 168 -5.00 -4.47 11.79
N CYS A 169 -6.10 -4.90 11.17
CA CYS A 169 -6.94 -5.99 11.69
C CYS A 169 -6.15 -7.29 11.81
N PHE A 170 -5.40 -7.67 10.76
CA PHE A 170 -4.54 -8.86 10.82
C PHE A 170 -3.50 -8.78 11.94
N ASP A 171 -2.83 -7.64 12.10
CA ASP A 171 -1.80 -7.46 13.14
C ASP A 171 -2.41 -7.52 14.55
N LYS A 172 -3.56 -6.87 14.76
CA LYS A 172 -4.28 -6.91 16.04
C LYS A 172 -4.77 -8.32 16.39
N LEU A 173 -5.28 -9.06 15.41
CA LEU A 173 -5.75 -10.43 15.59
C LEU A 173 -4.58 -11.40 15.83
N ALA A 174 -3.49 -11.25 15.11
CA ALA A 174 -2.26 -12.00 15.34
C ALA A 174 -1.75 -11.78 16.78
N LYS A 175 -1.71 -10.53 17.26
CA LYS A 175 -1.33 -10.20 18.63
C LYS A 175 -2.25 -10.85 19.68
N LEU A 176 -3.57 -10.90 19.44
CA LEU A 176 -4.52 -11.61 20.33
C LEU A 176 -4.23 -13.11 20.43
N MET A 177 -3.67 -13.70 19.38
CA MET A 177 -3.28 -15.13 19.33
C MET A 177 -1.83 -15.36 19.75
N GLY A 178 -1.10 -14.34 20.26
CA GLY A 178 0.28 -14.47 20.70
C GLY A 178 1.30 -14.56 19.54
N LEU A 179 0.92 -14.19 18.32
CA LEU A 179 1.82 -14.20 17.16
C LEU A 179 2.70 -12.94 17.13
N PRO A 180 3.91 -13.02 16.57
CA PRO A 180 4.83 -11.88 16.46
C PRO A 180 4.37 -10.85 15.43
N TYR A 181 4.87 -9.61 15.57
CA TYR A 181 4.72 -8.54 14.58
C TYR A 181 5.81 -8.63 13.48
N PRO A 182 5.50 -8.31 12.20
CA PRO A 182 4.16 -8.04 11.69
C PRO A 182 3.28 -9.30 11.63
N GLY A 183 2.06 -9.18 12.15
CA GLY A 183 1.16 -10.31 12.32
C GLY A 183 0.58 -10.86 11.03
N GLY A 184 0.28 -9.96 10.05
CA GLY A 184 -0.32 -10.33 8.79
C GLY A 184 0.42 -11.43 8.03
N PRO A 185 1.72 -11.31 7.75
CA PRO A 185 2.51 -12.35 7.07
C PRO A 185 2.60 -13.67 7.86
N VAL A 186 2.67 -13.60 9.19
CA VAL A 186 2.73 -14.80 10.04
C VAL A 186 1.39 -15.52 10.01
N LEU A 187 0.30 -14.79 10.16
CA LEU A 187 -1.07 -15.31 10.08
C LEU A 187 -1.33 -15.94 8.70
N ASP A 188 -0.96 -15.27 7.60
CA ASP A 188 -1.13 -15.79 6.24
C ASP A 188 -0.40 -17.12 6.04
N ARG A 189 0.84 -17.23 6.54
CA ARG A 189 1.62 -18.47 6.45
C ARG A 189 0.98 -19.63 7.23
N LEU A 190 0.54 -19.39 8.48
CA LEU A 190 -0.12 -20.41 9.29
C LEU A 190 -1.46 -20.84 8.70
N ALA A 191 -2.19 -19.91 8.11
CA ALA A 191 -3.48 -20.14 7.48
C ALA A 191 -3.42 -21.06 6.25
N GLU A 192 -2.26 -21.24 5.61
CA GLU A 192 -2.12 -22.16 4.47
C GLU A 192 -2.32 -23.63 4.87
N GLU A 193 -2.06 -23.96 6.12
CA GLU A 193 -2.19 -25.33 6.66
C GLU A 193 -3.48 -25.54 7.46
N GLY A 194 -4.32 -24.50 7.58
CA GLY A 194 -5.56 -24.52 8.35
C GLY A 194 -6.81 -24.70 7.48
N ASN A 195 -7.91 -25.06 8.14
CA ASN A 195 -9.22 -25.14 7.50
C ASN A 195 -9.94 -23.77 7.60
N PRO A 196 -10.22 -23.06 6.48
CA PRO A 196 -10.90 -21.76 6.50
C PRO A 196 -12.37 -21.83 6.95
N ALA A 197 -12.98 -23.02 6.95
CA ALA A 197 -14.35 -23.26 7.41
C ALA A 197 -14.44 -23.75 8.85
N ALA A 198 -13.33 -23.89 9.58
CA ALA A 198 -13.33 -24.44 10.95
C ALA A 198 -14.10 -23.56 11.93
N HIS A 199 -14.02 -22.23 11.74
CA HIS A 199 -14.71 -21.27 12.62
C HIS A 199 -15.47 -20.24 11.79
N ALA A 200 -16.76 -20.05 12.13
CA ALA A 200 -17.62 -19.06 11.45
C ALA A 200 -17.39 -17.66 12.05
N PHE A 201 -16.60 -16.83 11.38
CA PHE A 201 -16.43 -15.43 11.74
C PHE A 201 -17.27 -14.51 10.85
N PRO A 202 -17.69 -13.33 11.33
CA PRO A 202 -18.51 -12.39 10.55
C PRO A 202 -17.70 -11.78 9.38
N ARG A 203 -18.43 -11.42 8.31
CA ARG A 203 -17.95 -10.60 7.19
C ARG A 203 -18.70 -9.26 7.23
N PRO A 204 -18.20 -8.30 8.04
CA PRO A 204 -18.94 -7.05 8.24
C PRO A 204 -19.18 -6.31 6.93
N LEU A 205 -20.35 -5.70 6.80
CA LEU A 205 -20.76 -4.85 5.69
C LEU A 205 -20.75 -5.50 4.29
N ILE A 206 -20.50 -6.82 4.16
CA ILE A 206 -20.36 -7.47 2.84
C ILE A 206 -21.65 -7.39 2.00
N HIS A 207 -22.82 -7.37 2.65
CA HIS A 207 -24.13 -7.32 2.00
C HIS A 207 -24.70 -5.90 1.85
N GLU A 208 -24.05 -4.91 2.48
CA GLU A 208 -24.50 -3.52 2.44
C GLU A 208 -24.42 -2.93 1.02
N ALA A 209 -25.23 -1.90 0.78
CA ALA A 209 -25.29 -1.26 -0.54
C ALA A 209 -24.07 -0.38 -0.84
N HIS A 210 -23.45 0.21 0.20
CA HIS A 210 -22.25 1.02 0.06
C HIS A 210 -20.96 0.16 -0.03
N ASP A 211 -19.86 0.77 -0.45
CA ASP A 211 -18.59 0.08 -0.67
C ASP A 211 -17.60 0.18 0.51
N ASP A 212 -18.01 0.78 1.63
CA ASP A 212 -17.16 0.91 2.81
C ASP A 212 -16.87 -0.45 3.45
N PHE A 213 -15.72 -0.53 4.11
CA PHE A 213 -15.25 -1.68 4.86
C PHE A 213 -15.35 -1.46 6.36
N SER A 214 -15.39 -2.54 7.14
CA SER A 214 -15.25 -2.52 8.58
C SER A 214 -14.64 -3.85 9.04
N PHE A 215 -13.69 -3.78 9.96
CA PHE A 215 -13.02 -4.97 10.51
C PHE A 215 -13.04 -5.00 12.05
N SER A 216 -13.47 -3.95 12.73
CA SER A 216 -13.55 -3.91 14.21
C SER A 216 -14.51 -4.94 14.77
N GLY A 217 -15.63 -5.21 14.07
CA GLY A 217 -16.60 -6.24 14.43
C GLY A 217 -16.00 -7.64 14.34
N LEU A 218 -15.19 -7.93 13.35
CA LEU A 218 -14.43 -9.19 13.23
C LEU A 218 -13.46 -9.34 14.40
N LYS A 219 -12.67 -8.31 14.69
CA LYS A 219 -11.74 -8.30 15.83
C LYS A 219 -12.44 -8.61 17.16
N THR A 220 -13.56 -7.95 17.39
CA THR A 220 -14.36 -8.16 18.62
C THR A 220 -14.91 -9.58 18.69
N SER A 221 -15.40 -10.13 17.56
CA SER A 221 -15.90 -11.50 17.48
C SER A 221 -14.81 -12.53 17.81
N VAL A 222 -13.61 -12.39 17.22
CA VAL A 222 -12.47 -13.27 17.49
C VAL A 222 -12.03 -13.17 18.95
N ARG A 223 -11.97 -11.95 19.52
CA ARG A 223 -11.63 -11.76 20.93
C ARG A 223 -12.57 -12.54 21.83
N TYR A 224 -13.89 -12.36 21.71
CA TYR A 224 -14.87 -13.09 22.52
C TYR A 224 -14.85 -14.59 22.27
N PHE A 225 -14.54 -15.02 21.05
CA PHE A 225 -14.40 -16.44 20.74
C PHE A 225 -13.25 -17.07 21.51
N LEU A 226 -12.10 -16.38 21.61
CA LEU A 226 -10.91 -16.84 22.35
C LEU A 226 -11.12 -16.75 23.86
N GLU A 227 -11.76 -15.70 24.37
CA GLU A 227 -12.09 -15.55 25.81
C GLU A 227 -12.96 -16.72 26.31
N ARG A 228 -13.87 -17.24 25.48
CA ARG A 228 -14.72 -18.39 25.82
C ARG A 228 -14.01 -19.74 25.65
N ARG A 229 -12.81 -19.77 25.08
CA ARG A 229 -12.00 -20.97 24.81
C ARG A 229 -10.55 -20.74 25.21
N PRO A 230 -10.27 -20.57 26.51
CA PRO A 230 -8.90 -20.32 26.97
C PRO A 230 -7.96 -21.43 26.52
N GLY A 231 -6.80 -21.03 25.99
CA GLY A 231 -5.77 -21.96 25.52
C GLY A 231 -5.99 -22.53 24.13
N LEU A 232 -7.10 -22.24 23.44
CA LEU A 232 -7.35 -22.76 22.08
C LEU A 232 -6.22 -22.40 21.10
N ALA A 233 -5.72 -21.16 21.15
CA ALA A 233 -4.61 -20.71 20.31
C ALA A 233 -3.25 -21.35 20.68
N ASN A 234 -3.14 -22.08 21.79
CA ASN A 234 -1.95 -22.83 22.17
C ASN A 234 -1.87 -24.20 21.48
N ASP A 235 -3.00 -24.69 20.95
CA ASP A 235 -3.00 -25.88 20.09
C ASP A 235 -2.57 -25.49 18.67
N PRO A 236 -1.47 -26.06 18.15
CA PRO A 236 -0.96 -25.68 16.83
C PRO A 236 -1.93 -25.94 15.67
N ALA A 237 -2.81 -26.95 15.76
CA ALA A 237 -3.79 -27.24 14.73
C ALA A 237 -4.94 -26.21 14.77
N GLU A 238 -5.44 -25.91 15.97
CA GLU A 238 -6.47 -24.89 16.16
C GLU A 238 -5.98 -23.49 15.83
N LEU A 239 -4.73 -23.15 16.13
CA LEU A 239 -4.12 -21.89 15.75
C LEU A 239 -4.10 -21.73 14.21
N ARG A 240 -3.74 -22.78 13.45
CA ARG A 240 -3.82 -22.76 11.98
C ARG A 240 -5.25 -22.59 11.49
N ASN A 241 -6.21 -23.28 12.10
CA ASN A 241 -7.63 -23.17 11.77
C ASN A 241 -8.16 -21.76 12.05
N LEU A 242 -7.80 -21.16 13.19
CA LEU A 242 -8.12 -19.76 13.53
C LEU A 242 -7.56 -18.80 12.47
N CYS A 243 -6.27 -18.92 12.15
CA CYS A 243 -5.62 -18.10 11.13
C CYS A 243 -6.32 -18.24 9.77
N ALA A 244 -6.65 -19.46 9.35
CA ALA A 244 -7.33 -19.71 8.07
C ALA A 244 -8.74 -19.11 8.04
N SER A 245 -9.53 -19.28 9.12
CA SER A 245 -10.89 -18.76 9.20
C SER A 245 -10.94 -17.22 9.29
N ILE A 246 -10.01 -16.61 10.02
CA ILE A 246 -9.84 -15.15 10.08
C ILE A 246 -9.46 -14.60 8.71
N ARG A 247 -8.44 -15.20 8.06
CA ARG A 247 -8.01 -14.80 6.73
C ARG A 247 -9.15 -14.87 5.72
N ALA A 248 -9.91 -15.94 5.74
CA ALA A 248 -11.07 -16.10 4.86
C ALA A 248 -12.09 -14.97 5.07
N ALA A 249 -12.41 -14.62 6.32
CA ALA A 249 -13.39 -13.57 6.60
C ALA A 249 -12.95 -12.18 6.04
N VAL A 250 -11.67 -11.83 6.15
CA VAL A 250 -11.12 -10.58 5.60
C VAL A 250 -11.11 -10.63 4.08
N VAL A 251 -10.58 -11.72 3.50
CA VAL A 251 -10.43 -11.87 2.05
C VAL A 251 -11.79 -11.89 1.34
N ASP A 252 -12.78 -12.64 1.87
CA ASP A 252 -14.15 -12.65 1.32
C ASP A 252 -14.75 -11.25 1.25
N THR A 253 -14.53 -10.45 2.30
CA THR A 253 -15.03 -9.06 2.36
C THR A 253 -14.36 -8.18 1.31
N LEU A 254 -13.03 -8.23 1.20
CA LEU A 254 -12.26 -7.44 0.24
C LEU A 254 -12.62 -7.80 -1.20
N VAL A 255 -12.57 -9.09 -1.54
CA VAL A 255 -12.86 -9.58 -2.89
C VAL A 255 -14.31 -9.34 -3.27
N GLY A 256 -15.27 -9.68 -2.39
CA GLY A 256 -16.69 -9.54 -2.65
C GLY A 256 -17.09 -8.11 -2.97
N LYS A 257 -16.63 -7.12 -2.18
CA LYS A 257 -16.93 -5.70 -2.43
C LYS A 257 -16.23 -5.17 -3.69
N THR A 258 -14.99 -5.54 -3.94
CA THR A 258 -14.24 -5.15 -5.14
C THR A 258 -14.97 -5.59 -6.41
N LEU A 259 -15.38 -6.85 -6.49
CA LEU A 259 -16.09 -7.39 -7.65
C LEU A 259 -17.51 -6.82 -7.80
N LYS A 260 -18.21 -6.58 -6.69
CA LYS A 260 -19.51 -5.92 -6.68
C LYS A 260 -19.41 -4.51 -7.29
N ALA A 261 -18.42 -3.74 -6.89
CA ALA A 261 -18.16 -2.41 -7.44
C ALA A 261 -17.76 -2.45 -8.93
N ALA A 262 -16.89 -3.37 -9.34
CA ALA A 262 -16.50 -3.51 -10.74
C ALA A 262 -17.68 -3.82 -11.65
N ARG A 263 -18.56 -4.76 -11.23
CA ARG A 263 -19.80 -5.10 -11.97
C ARG A 263 -20.77 -3.92 -12.03
N ARG A 264 -20.97 -3.21 -10.93
CA ARG A 264 -21.88 -2.05 -10.87
C ARG A 264 -21.44 -0.93 -11.79
N LEU A 265 -20.12 -0.69 -11.90
CA LEU A 265 -19.54 0.36 -12.74
C LEU A 265 -19.31 -0.07 -14.19
N GLY A 266 -19.47 -1.35 -14.49
CA GLY A 266 -19.28 -1.88 -15.84
C GLY A 266 -17.83 -1.79 -16.33
N VAL A 267 -16.84 -1.82 -15.41
CA VAL A 267 -15.42 -1.87 -15.79
C VAL A 267 -15.00 -3.32 -16.02
N ASP A 268 -14.05 -3.51 -16.92
CA ASP A 268 -13.52 -4.82 -17.31
C ASP A 268 -12.15 -5.14 -16.64
N CYS A 269 -11.66 -4.22 -15.80
CA CYS A 269 -10.38 -4.36 -15.12
C CYS A 269 -10.52 -4.08 -13.62
N VAL A 270 -9.83 -4.91 -12.83
CA VAL A 270 -9.62 -4.76 -11.39
C VAL A 270 -8.13 -4.65 -11.14
N THR A 271 -7.73 -3.71 -10.28
CA THR A 271 -6.35 -3.60 -9.82
C THR A 271 -6.26 -3.74 -8.31
N ALA A 272 -5.11 -4.19 -7.79
CA ALA A 272 -4.89 -4.20 -6.34
C ALA A 272 -3.43 -3.92 -5.99
N SER A 273 -3.23 -3.16 -4.91
CA SER A 273 -1.94 -2.71 -4.38
C SER A 273 -1.98 -2.55 -2.86
N GLY A 274 -0.84 -2.20 -2.27
CA GLY A 274 -0.65 -2.14 -0.83
C GLY A 274 -0.13 -3.46 -0.25
N GLY A 275 0.53 -3.41 0.91
CA GLY A 275 1.24 -4.55 1.50
C GLY A 275 0.39 -5.79 1.75
N VAL A 276 -0.92 -5.61 2.04
CA VAL A 276 -1.84 -6.75 2.25
C VAL A 276 -2.09 -7.52 0.95
N THR A 277 -1.85 -6.94 -0.23
CA THR A 277 -1.94 -7.69 -1.50
C THR A 277 -0.85 -8.75 -1.66
N CYS A 278 0.16 -8.78 -0.78
CA CYS A 278 1.09 -9.90 -0.68
C CYS A 278 0.46 -11.16 -0.04
N ASN A 279 -0.72 -11.05 0.58
CA ASN A 279 -1.47 -12.18 1.13
C ASN A 279 -1.84 -13.17 0.03
N ARG A 280 -1.46 -14.44 0.22
CA ARG A 280 -1.60 -15.49 -0.80
C ARG A 280 -3.05 -15.79 -1.14
N ALA A 281 -3.92 -15.84 -0.13
CA ALA A 281 -5.34 -16.10 -0.34
C ALA A 281 -5.99 -14.94 -1.10
N LEU A 282 -5.69 -13.69 -0.74
CA LEU A 282 -6.22 -12.51 -1.45
C LEU A 282 -5.84 -12.53 -2.93
N ARG A 283 -4.56 -12.80 -3.26
CA ARG A 283 -4.10 -12.92 -4.66
C ARG A 283 -4.81 -14.02 -5.42
N ARG A 284 -4.88 -15.22 -4.82
CA ARG A 284 -5.52 -16.39 -5.42
C ARG A 284 -7.02 -16.13 -5.65
N ASP A 285 -7.71 -15.60 -4.66
CA ASP A 285 -9.17 -15.44 -4.71
C ASP A 285 -9.55 -14.29 -5.64
N LEU A 286 -8.79 -13.17 -5.68
CA LEU A 286 -8.96 -12.14 -6.70
C LEU A 286 -8.75 -12.73 -8.10
N ALA A 287 -7.68 -13.50 -8.32
CA ALA A 287 -7.40 -14.09 -9.62
C ALA A 287 -8.52 -15.03 -10.08
N THR A 288 -8.96 -15.92 -9.20
CA THR A 288 -10.04 -16.88 -9.48
C THR A 288 -11.37 -16.18 -9.78
N GLN A 289 -11.75 -15.23 -8.92
CA GLN A 289 -13.05 -14.57 -9.04
C GLN A 289 -13.10 -13.57 -10.20
N CYS A 290 -12.00 -12.85 -10.49
CA CYS A 290 -11.89 -11.99 -11.67
C CYS A 290 -11.99 -12.84 -12.96
N ALA A 291 -11.27 -13.96 -13.03
CA ALA A 291 -11.35 -14.88 -14.19
C ALA A 291 -12.78 -15.39 -14.40
N HIS A 292 -13.48 -15.83 -13.35
CA HIS A 292 -14.87 -16.26 -13.43
C HIS A 292 -15.83 -15.13 -13.86
N ALA A 293 -15.50 -13.89 -13.52
CA ALA A 293 -16.29 -12.71 -13.90
C ALA A 293 -15.93 -12.14 -15.28
N GLY A 294 -14.91 -12.68 -15.96
CA GLY A 294 -14.42 -12.14 -17.23
C GLY A 294 -13.68 -10.81 -17.09
N LEU A 295 -13.15 -10.50 -15.90
CA LEU A 295 -12.43 -9.28 -15.59
C LEU A 295 -10.91 -9.49 -15.71
N GLU A 296 -10.19 -8.53 -16.29
CA GLU A 296 -8.73 -8.47 -16.20
C GLU A 296 -8.33 -8.13 -14.77
N LEU A 297 -7.35 -8.86 -14.22
CA LEU A 297 -6.75 -8.56 -12.93
C LEU A 297 -5.32 -8.07 -13.08
N ARG A 298 -5.01 -6.91 -12.52
CA ARG A 298 -3.65 -6.39 -12.40
C ARG A 298 -3.29 -6.22 -10.92
N LEU A 299 -2.38 -7.05 -10.44
CA LEU A 299 -1.82 -6.91 -9.10
C LEU A 299 -0.47 -6.20 -9.19
N ALA A 300 -0.19 -5.31 -8.25
CA ALA A 300 1.15 -4.77 -8.11
C ALA A 300 2.18 -5.90 -7.97
N GLU A 301 3.34 -5.77 -8.61
CA GLU A 301 4.45 -6.69 -8.42
C GLU A 301 4.96 -6.58 -6.97
N PRO A 302 5.49 -7.65 -6.37
CA PRO A 302 5.87 -7.66 -4.95
C PRO A 302 6.72 -6.46 -4.51
N GLN A 303 7.64 -6.02 -5.35
CA GLN A 303 8.52 -4.87 -5.10
C GLN A 303 7.81 -3.51 -5.12
N PHE A 304 6.55 -3.45 -5.63
CA PHE A 304 5.72 -2.24 -5.70
C PHE A 304 4.43 -2.37 -4.88
N CYS A 305 4.26 -3.45 -4.10
CA CYS A 305 3.11 -3.61 -3.21
C CYS A 305 3.23 -2.77 -1.95
N THR A 306 4.40 -2.76 -1.32
CA THR A 306 4.68 -1.95 -0.14
C THR A 306 5.11 -0.53 -0.54
N ASP A 307 5.22 0.37 0.44
CA ASP A 307 5.60 1.75 0.21
C ASP A 307 6.98 1.84 -0.42
N ASN A 308 7.07 2.55 -1.54
CA ASN A 308 8.30 2.67 -2.31
C ASN A 308 8.32 3.93 -3.18
N ALA A 309 9.51 4.47 -3.43
CA ALA A 309 9.67 5.67 -4.24
C ALA A 309 9.52 5.42 -5.74
N GLY A 310 9.58 4.18 -6.22
CA GLY A 310 9.38 3.85 -7.63
C GLY A 310 7.97 4.22 -8.10
N MET A 311 6.94 3.87 -7.32
CA MET A 311 5.56 4.23 -7.63
C MET A 311 5.34 5.76 -7.56
N VAL A 312 5.99 6.44 -6.60
CA VAL A 312 5.94 7.90 -6.45
C VAL A 312 6.59 8.58 -7.66
N GLY A 313 7.77 8.10 -8.06
CA GLY A 313 8.53 8.63 -9.18
C GLY A 313 7.79 8.53 -10.52
N VAL A 314 7.09 7.41 -10.76
CA VAL A 314 6.29 7.21 -11.97
C VAL A 314 5.13 8.22 -12.05
N VAL A 315 4.48 8.52 -10.93
CA VAL A 315 3.41 9.54 -10.87
C VAL A 315 3.98 10.94 -11.05
N ALA A 316 5.06 11.27 -10.32
CA ALA A 316 5.72 12.57 -10.43
C ALA A 316 6.25 12.86 -11.85
N GLU A 317 6.84 11.86 -12.50
CA GLU A 317 7.30 11.99 -13.90
C GLU A 317 6.13 12.23 -14.84
N ARG A 318 5.00 11.54 -14.63
CA ARG A 318 3.79 11.77 -15.40
C ARG A 318 3.25 13.19 -15.24
N GLN A 319 3.18 13.71 -13.99
CA GLN A 319 2.79 15.08 -13.71
C GLN A 319 3.70 16.08 -14.42
N TRP A 320 5.03 15.88 -14.33
CA TRP A 320 6.03 16.70 -15.00
C TRP A 320 5.87 16.69 -16.51
N LEU A 321 5.79 15.53 -17.14
CA LEU A 321 5.66 15.39 -18.59
C LEU A 321 4.31 15.90 -19.14
N ALA A 322 3.26 15.88 -18.30
CA ALA A 322 1.96 16.47 -18.61
C ALA A 322 1.94 18.02 -18.51
N GLY A 323 3.06 18.64 -18.12
CA GLY A 323 3.16 20.09 -17.95
C GLY A 323 2.41 20.63 -16.75
N GLN A 324 2.15 19.81 -15.73
CA GLN A 324 1.57 20.31 -14.49
C GLN A 324 2.52 21.32 -13.83
N ALA A 325 1.94 22.32 -13.18
CA ALA A 325 2.73 23.28 -12.42
C ALA A 325 3.45 22.58 -11.26
N PRO A 326 4.77 22.84 -11.08
CA PRO A 326 5.49 22.29 -9.94
C PRO A 326 4.96 22.87 -8.63
N ASP A 327 5.10 22.11 -7.56
CA ASP A 327 4.80 22.59 -6.21
C ASP A 327 5.75 23.73 -5.84
N ARG A 328 5.24 24.67 -5.06
CA ARG A 328 6.09 25.68 -4.41
C ARG A 328 6.97 25.00 -3.37
N THR A 329 8.20 25.43 -3.28
CA THR A 329 9.17 24.85 -2.32
C THR A 329 8.90 25.24 -0.86
N ASP A 330 7.92 26.08 -0.59
CA ASP A 330 7.46 26.45 0.76
C ASP A 330 6.16 25.72 1.17
N LEU A 331 5.63 24.82 0.34
CA LEU A 331 4.47 24.01 0.71
C LEU A 331 4.84 23.01 1.82
N GLU A 332 3.91 22.87 2.77
CA GLU A 332 4.01 21.86 3.82
C GLU A 332 3.45 20.50 3.37
N VAL A 333 3.80 19.47 4.09
CA VAL A 333 3.19 18.15 3.96
C VAL A 333 1.70 18.20 4.29
N SER A 334 0.92 17.30 3.73
CA SER A 334 -0.53 17.21 3.94
C SER A 334 -0.89 15.81 4.46
N PRO A 335 -0.76 15.56 5.77
CA PRO A 335 -0.95 14.24 6.35
C PRO A 335 -2.32 13.61 6.13
N GLY A 336 -3.35 14.43 5.96
CA GLY A 336 -4.72 14.02 5.66
C GLY A 336 -5.12 14.24 4.19
N TRP A 337 -4.17 14.30 3.25
CA TRP A 337 -4.47 14.60 1.85
C TRP A 337 -5.40 13.56 1.24
N SER A 338 -6.64 13.97 0.96
CA SER A 338 -7.63 13.12 0.29
C SER A 338 -7.23 12.84 -1.16
N LEU A 339 -7.62 11.67 -1.68
CA LEU A 339 -7.54 11.37 -3.11
C LEU A 339 -8.46 12.24 -3.96
N GLU A 340 -9.52 12.79 -3.38
CA GLU A 340 -10.53 13.57 -4.11
C GLU A 340 -10.26 15.09 -4.11
N GLY A 341 -9.11 15.52 -3.64
CA GLY A 341 -8.66 16.93 -3.64
C GLY A 341 -8.90 17.63 -2.32
#